data_ce8fc5148a01c7b82c57ce6c18f49d3e
#
_entry.id   ce8fc5148a01c7b82c57ce6c18f49d3e
#
_cell.length_a   1.000
_cell.length_b   1.000
_cell.length_c   1.000
_cell.angle_alpha   90.00
_cell.angle_beta   90.00
_cell.angle_gamma   90.00
#
_symmetry.space_group_name_H-M   'P 1'
#
loop_
_entity.id
_entity.type
_entity.pdbx_description
1 polymer ?
#
loop_
_entity_poly.entity_id
_entity_poly.type
_entity_poly.pdbx_seq_one_letter_code
_entity_poly.pdbx_strand_id
1 'polypeptide(L)'
;MVIERFAPSPTGYLHLGHAYSAMTAWRSSKTHNGKFYIRIEDLDSTRSKSQYTQAIFDDLSRLGINWNTPVVYQSERFSVYEDCLSKLIAMGLCFPCKCTRKDIKDSLEAPNAPLISEGQKLLYPGTCRNRSFDEMTKGDTVRLNFSKVIGYFGGLSHFPTLEIKELGQSHSGVHHVSPEYFQGNFGDIVLARKDIGTSYHLAVIIDDAFMGITNVTRGEDIFDSTFIHRLLQELLGLPIPTWSHHGLIKDEDGKRLAKRSPSFTLRNLWDQGFTSEEIISMADKQLC
;
A
#
# COMPACT_ATOMS: atom_id res chain seq x y z
N MET A 1 8.40 2.49 21.74
CA MET A 1 8.88 3.68 21.01
C MET A 1 8.14 3.74 19.70
N VAL A 2 7.54 4.87 19.35
CA VAL A 2 6.84 5.05 18.07
C VAL A 2 7.87 5.19 16.95
N ILE A 3 7.72 4.40 15.89
CA ILE A 3 8.55 4.45 14.68
C ILE A 3 7.59 4.57 13.49
N GLU A 4 7.63 5.72 12.85
CA GLU A 4 6.82 6.11 11.70
C GLU A 4 7.65 6.18 10.42
N ARG A 5 6.98 6.16 9.28
CA ARG A 5 7.61 6.44 7.98
C ARG A 5 6.68 7.24 7.07
N PHE A 6 7.28 8.02 6.19
CA PHE A 6 6.66 8.52 4.97
C PHE A 6 7.21 7.75 3.78
N ALA A 7 6.32 7.24 2.92
CA ALA A 7 6.68 6.29 1.87
C ALA A 7 6.17 6.76 0.48
N PRO A 8 6.77 7.84 -0.07
CA PRO A 8 6.34 8.39 -1.35
C PRO A 8 6.93 7.62 -2.54
N SER A 9 6.11 7.46 -3.60
CA SER A 9 6.61 7.01 -4.92
C SER A 9 7.12 8.21 -5.73
N PRO A 10 8.37 8.18 -6.26
CA PRO A 10 8.97 9.30 -6.98
C PRO A 10 8.50 9.36 -8.45
N THR A 11 7.18 9.45 -8.65
CA THR A 11 6.51 9.46 -9.96
C THR A 11 5.98 10.85 -10.35
N GLY A 12 6.25 11.87 -9.54
CA GLY A 12 5.85 13.26 -9.69
C GLY A 12 6.22 14.07 -8.45
N TYR A 13 6.00 15.38 -8.50
CA TYR A 13 6.21 16.28 -7.37
C TYR A 13 5.19 16.05 -6.26
N LEU A 14 5.58 16.38 -5.02
CA LEU A 14 4.68 16.32 -3.88
C LEU A 14 3.57 17.39 -4.02
N HIS A 15 2.38 17.05 -3.52
CA HIS A 15 1.23 17.95 -3.40
C HIS A 15 0.77 18.05 -1.95
N LEU A 16 -0.18 18.93 -1.65
CA LEU A 16 -0.70 19.16 -0.29
C LEU A 16 -1.05 17.86 0.47
N GLY A 17 -1.67 16.88 -0.20
CA GLY A 17 -1.99 15.60 0.43
C GLY A 17 -0.77 14.79 0.86
N HIS A 18 0.34 14.88 0.10
CA HIS A 18 1.61 14.26 0.51
C HIS A 18 2.25 15.01 1.69
N ALA A 19 2.22 16.34 1.66
CA ALA A 19 2.71 17.17 2.77
C ALA A 19 1.95 16.84 4.06
N TYR A 20 0.63 16.77 4.00
CA TYR A 20 -0.21 16.41 5.14
C TYR A 20 0.15 15.02 5.68
N SER A 21 0.23 14.00 4.81
CA SER A 21 0.59 12.64 5.22
C SER A 21 1.98 12.58 5.89
N ALA A 22 2.97 13.26 5.31
CA ALA A 22 4.33 13.32 5.86
C ALA A 22 4.35 14.04 7.22
N MET A 23 3.66 15.19 7.33
CA MET A 23 3.59 15.95 8.57
C MET A 23 2.88 15.19 9.69
N THR A 24 1.77 14.50 9.36
CA THR A 24 1.01 13.72 10.36
C THR A 24 1.87 12.61 10.94
N ALA A 25 2.56 11.83 10.10
CA ALA A 25 3.47 10.78 10.54
C ALA A 25 4.68 11.36 11.32
N TRP A 26 5.26 12.45 10.82
CA TRP A 26 6.39 13.12 11.49
C TRP A 26 5.99 13.67 12.86
N ARG A 27 4.87 14.38 12.98
CA ARG A 27 4.33 14.90 14.24
C ARG A 27 4.03 13.78 15.24
N SER A 28 3.41 12.68 14.77
CA SER A 28 3.18 11.48 15.59
C SER A 28 4.48 10.96 16.19
N SER A 29 5.53 10.82 15.39
CA SER A 29 6.83 10.39 15.90
C SER A 29 7.43 11.36 16.92
N LYS A 30 7.35 12.67 16.67
CA LYS A 30 7.89 13.71 17.56
C LYS A 30 7.17 13.77 18.92
N THR A 31 5.83 13.71 18.90
CA THR A 31 5.02 13.71 20.12
C THR A 31 5.37 12.56 21.07
N HIS A 32 5.81 11.43 20.52
CA HIS A 32 6.17 10.24 21.29
C HIS A 32 7.69 10.04 21.47
N ASN A 33 8.51 11.05 21.20
CA ASN A 33 9.98 10.94 21.21
C ASN A 33 10.48 9.73 20.40
N GLY A 34 9.84 9.47 19.26
CA GLY A 34 10.07 8.35 18.39
C GLY A 34 10.99 8.66 17.21
N LYS A 35 10.96 7.79 16.21
CA LYS A 35 11.74 7.95 14.97
C LYS A 35 10.83 8.12 13.78
N PHE A 36 11.30 8.87 12.79
CA PHE A 36 10.62 9.07 11.53
C PHE A 36 11.59 8.79 10.37
N TYR A 37 11.21 7.89 9.49
CA TYR A 37 12.01 7.46 8.36
C TYR A 37 11.36 7.81 7.02
N ILE A 38 12.18 7.82 5.97
CA ILE A 38 11.71 7.90 4.59
C ILE A 38 12.00 6.58 3.89
N ARG A 39 10.99 6.09 3.15
CA ARG A 39 11.13 5.00 2.19
C ARG A 39 10.71 5.48 0.82
N ILE A 40 11.60 5.38 -0.15
CA ILE A 40 11.30 5.71 -1.54
C ILE A 40 10.71 4.47 -2.22
N GLU A 41 9.46 4.57 -2.65
CA GLU A 41 8.73 3.48 -3.32
C GLU A 41 8.90 3.57 -4.83
N ASP A 42 10.07 3.18 -5.31
CA ASP A 42 10.58 3.29 -6.68
C ASP A 42 10.59 1.96 -7.44
N LEU A 43 9.73 1.01 -7.07
CA LEU A 43 9.61 -0.30 -7.70
C LEU A 43 9.33 -0.23 -9.21
N ASP A 44 8.55 0.75 -9.66
CA ASP A 44 8.22 0.96 -11.07
C ASP A 44 9.24 1.91 -11.69
N SER A 45 10.34 1.34 -12.20
CA SER A 45 11.44 2.10 -12.83
C SER A 45 11.01 2.91 -14.07
N THR A 46 9.89 2.54 -14.71
CA THR A 46 9.38 3.27 -15.89
C THR A 46 8.77 4.61 -15.53
N ARG A 47 8.23 4.74 -14.32
CA ARG A 47 7.58 5.96 -13.81
C ARG A 47 8.41 6.70 -12.79
N SER A 48 9.29 6.01 -12.07
CA SER A 48 10.17 6.60 -11.07
C SER A 48 11.32 7.35 -11.72
N LYS A 49 11.61 8.58 -11.23
CA LYS A 49 12.67 9.42 -11.75
C LYS A 49 13.48 10.03 -10.63
N SER A 50 14.81 10.04 -10.78
CA SER A 50 15.75 10.59 -9.77
C SER A 50 15.46 12.05 -9.42
N GLN A 51 15.03 12.87 -10.40
CA GLN A 51 14.63 14.25 -10.15
C GLN A 51 13.45 14.37 -9.16
N TYR A 52 12.51 13.42 -9.16
CA TYR A 52 11.40 13.42 -8.20
C TYR A 52 11.85 12.91 -6.84
N THR A 53 12.81 11.98 -6.79
CA THR A 53 13.40 11.55 -5.53
C THR A 53 14.11 12.71 -4.83
N GLN A 54 14.94 13.45 -5.56
CA GLN A 54 15.60 14.65 -5.01
C GLN A 54 14.56 15.70 -4.60
N ALA A 55 13.54 15.93 -5.42
CA ALA A 55 12.47 16.86 -5.11
C ALA A 55 11.72 16.51 -3.81
N ILE A 56 11.52 15.21 -3.51
CA ILE A 56 10.91 14.77 -2.25
C ILE A 56 11.74 15.25 -1.05
N PHE A 57 13.06 15.08 -1.08
CA PHE A 57 13.92 15.52 0.03
C PHE A 57 13.96 17.02 0.18
N ASP A 58 14.07 17.75 -0.95
CA ASP A 58 14.07 19.21 -0.95
C ASP A 58 12.77 19.77 -0.37
N ASP A 59 11.64 19.23 -0.84
CA ASP A 59 10.30 19.67 -0.44
C ASP A 59 10.04 19.39 1.05
N LEU A 60 10.42 18.19 1.55
CA LEU A 60 10.31 17.86 2.98
C LEU A 60 11.21 18.74 3.85
N SER A 61 12.45 18.99 3.43
CA SER A 61 13.37 19.88 4.13
C SER A 61 12.83 21.31 4.18
N ARG A 62 12.24 21.79 3.09
CA ARG A 62 11.64 23.14 3.02
C ARG A 62 10.40 23.27 3.92
N LEU A 63 9.66 22.15 4.14
CA LEU A 63 8.57 22.09 5.13
C LEU A 63 9.07 21.96 6.57
N GLY A 64 10.39 21.92 6.82
CA GLY A 64 10.97 21.75 8.16
C GLY A 64 10.87 20.32 8.69
N ILE A 65 10.54 19.34 7.85
CA ILE A 65 10.47 17.93 8.20
C ILE A 65 11.87 17.33 8.13
N ASN A 66 12.37 16.80 9.24
CA ASN A 66 13.62 16.05 9.31
C ASN A 66 13.33 14.57 9.56
N TRP A 67 14.22 13.70 9.12
CA TRP A 67 14.07 12.25 9.22
C TRP A 67 15.34 11.55 9.68
N ASN A 68 15.19 10.32 10.14
CA ASN A 68 16.29 9.47 10.54
C ASN A 68 16.88 8.74 9.32
N THR A 69 18.14 8.42 9.39
CA THR A 69 18.87 7.63 8.37
C THR A 69 18.98 6.15 8.80
N PRO A 70 19.15 5.23 7.86
CA PRO A 70 19.22 5.43 6.40
C PRO A 70 17.84 5.64 5.77
N VAL A 71 17.81 6.25 4.57
CA VAL A 71 16.66 6.21 3.66
C VAL A 71 16.62 4.83 3.00
N VAL A 72 15.45 4.23 2.90
CA VAL A 72 15.27 2.93 2.24
C VAL A 72 14.73 3.13 0.83
N TYR A 73 15.33 2.47 -0.16
CA TYR A 73 14.88 2.44 -1.54
C TYR A 73 14.36 1.05 -1.88
N GLN A 74 13.14 0.95 -2.36
CA GLN A 74 12.54 -0.35 -2.69
C GLN A 74 13.25 -1.02 -3.88
N SER A 75 13.73 -0.24 -4.84
CA SER A 75 14.50 -0.74 -5.98
C SER A 75 15.79 -1.49 -5.60
N GLU A 76 16.33 -1.27 -4.41
CA GLU A 76 17.52 -1.97 -3.91
C GLU A 76 17.20 -3.28 -3.17
N ARG A 77 15.92 -3.66 -3.07
CA ARG A 77 15.46 -4.72 -2.18
C ARG A 77 14.71 -5.88 -2.86
N PHE A 78 14.78 -5.97 -4.18
CA PHE A 78 14.04 -7.00 -4.94
C PHE A 78 14.35 -8.44 -4.48
N SER A 79 15.61 -8.76 -4.16
CA SER A 79 16.00 -10.10 -3.66
C SER A 79 15.26 -10.46 -2.38
N VAL A 80 15.06 -9.51 -1.46
CA VAL A 80 14.34 -9.74 -0.20
C VAL A 80 12.85 -10.02 -0.45
N TYR A 81 12.26 -9.32 -1.42
CA TYR A 81 10.86 -9.56 -1.80
C TYR A 81 10.69 -10.93 -2.47
N GLU A 82 11.65 -11.32 -3.32
CA GLU A 82 11.68 -12.62 -3.97
C GLU A 82 11.83 -13.77 -2.97
N ASP A 83 12.68 -13.61 -1.95
CA ASP A 83 12.84 -14.57 -0.86
C ASP A 83 11.53 -14.76 -0.08
N CYS A 84 10.82 -13.67 0.24
CA CYS A 84 9.54 -13.74 0.94
C CYS A 84 8.43 -14.35 0.07
N LEU A 85 8.41 -14.02 -1.23
CA LEU A 85 7.50 -14.63 -2.18
C LEU A 85 7.75 -16.14 -2.28
N SER A 86 9.01 -16.54 -2.37
CA SER A 86 9.43 -17.95 -2.44
C SER A 86 8.99 -18.75 -1.21
N LYS A 87 8.99 -18.15 -0.03
CA LYS A 87 8.42 -18.77 1.17
C LYS A 87 6.92 -19.06 1.01
N LEU A 88 6.14 -18.09 0.54
CA LEU A 88 4.70 -18.29 0.30
C LEU A 88 4.43 -19.34 -0.79
N ILE A 89 5.28 -19.42 -1.81
CA ILE A 89 5.23 -20.46 -2.85
C ILE A 89 5.54 -21.83 -2.24
N ALA A 90 6.60 -21.94 -1.44
CA ALA A 90 6.99 -23.20 -0.78
C ALA A 90 5.92 -23.70 0.20
N MET A 91 5.16 -22.79 0.84
CA MET A 91 3.98 -23.12 1.64
C MET A 91 2.80 -23.63 0.81
N GLY A 92 2.90 -23.62 -0.53
CA GLY A 92 1.83 -24.03 -1.44
C GLY A 92 0.68 -23.02 -1.55
N LEU A 93 0.86 -21.79 -1.10
CA LEU A 93 -0.19 -20.76 -1.01
C LEU A 93 -0.33 -19.90 -2.28
N CYS A 94 0.49 -20.14 -3.31
CA CYS A 94 0.52 -19.32 -4.51
C CYS A 94 0.26 -20.13 -5.78
N PHE A 95 -0.05 -19.44 -6.85
CA PHE A 95 -0.13 -19.99 -8.21
C PHE A 95 0.28 -18.95 -9.26
N PRO A 96 0.84 -19.38 -10.41
CA PRO A 96 1.15 -18.51 -11.53
C PRO A 96 -0.11 -18.20 -12.33
N CYS A 97 -0.26 -16.95 -12.77
CA CYS A 97 -1.44 -16.47 -13.49
C CYS A 97 -1.03 -15.70 -14.74
N LYS A 98 -1.50 -16.15 -15.89
CA LYS A 98 -1.27 -15.50 -17.19
C LYS A 98 -2.35 -14.49 -17.59
N CYS A 99 -3.46 -14.42 -16.84
CA CYS A 99 -4.59 -13.56 -17.19
C CYS A 99 -4.20 -12.08 -17.20
N THR A 100 -4.59 -11.38 -18.26
CA THR A 100 -4.58 -9.92 -18.33
C THR A 100 -5.80 -9.34 -17.60
N ARG A 101 -5.81 -8.01 -17.39
CA ARG A 101 -7.00 -7.33 -16.86
C ARG A 101 -8.22 -7.51 -17.77
N LYS A 102 -8.00 -7.56 -19.08
CA LYS A 102 -9.05 -7.79 -20.07
C LYS A 102 -9.63 -9.19 -19.91
N ASP A 103 -8.80 -10.25 -19.84
CA ASP A 103 -9.26 -11.62 -19.66
C ASP A 103 -10.11 -11.78 -18.38
N ILE A 104 -9.72 -11.11 -17.30
CA ILE A 104 -10.49 -11.11 -16.04
C ILE A 104 -11.84 -10.45 -16.25
N LYS A 105 -11.88 -9.28 -16.89
CA LYS A 105 -13.11 -8.56 -17.19
C LYS A 105 -14.04 -9.39 -18.09
N ASP A 106 -13.53 -9.90 -19.19
CA ASP A 106 -14.29 -10.70 -20.15
C ASP A 106 -14.87 -11.98 -19.50
N SER A 107 -14.11 -12.61 -18.59
CA SER A 107 -14.57 -13.76 -17.81
C SER A 107 -15.73 -13.45 -16.86
N LEU A 108 -15.75 -12.26 -16.29
CA LEU A 108 -16.80 -11.80 -15.36
C LEU A 108 -18.04 -11.25 -16.09
N GLU A 109 -17.91 -10.88 -17.37
CA GLU A 109 -19.00 -10.43 -18.23
C GLU A 109 -19.59 -11.59 -19.09
N ALA A 110 -19.09 -12.82 -18.94
CA ALA A 110 -19.59 -13.98 -19.66
C ALA A 110 -21.06 -14.30 -19.29
N PRO A 111 -21.88 -14.82 -20.19
CA PRO A 111 -23.32 -15.06 -19.98
C PRO A 111 -23.68 -15.91 -18.74
N ASN A 112 -22.74 -16.76 -18.29
CA ASN A 112 -22.90 -17.61 -17.09
C ASN A 112 -22.08 -17.15 -15.90
N ALA A 113 -21.51 -15.94 -15.94
CA ALA A 113 -20.76 -15.39 -14.82
C ALA A 113 -21.73 -14.99 -13.67
N PRO A 114 -21.26 -15.05 -12.40
CA PRO A 114 -22.04 -14.52 -11.29
C PRO A 114 -22.40 -13.05 -11.53
N LEU A 115 -23.63 -12.67 -11.23
CA LEU A 115 -24.05 -11.27 -11.34
C LEU A 115 -23.20 -10.40 -10.42
N ILE A 116 -22.54 -9.42 -11.01
CA ILE A 116 -21.76 -8.40 -10.26
C ILE A 116 -22.70 -7.21 -10.06
N SER A 117 -22.96 -6.87 -8.79
CA SER A 117 -23.74 -5.69 -8.45
C SER A 117 -22.97 -4.41 -8.84
N GLU A 118 -23.69 -3.36 -9.20
CA GLU A 118 -23.09 -2.07 -9.51
C GLU A 118 -22.24 -1.58 -8.31
N GLY A 119 -20.97 -1.22 -8.57
CA GLY A 119 -20.01 -0.83 -7.52
C GLY A 119 -19.21 -1.97 -6.88
N GLN A 120 -19.50 -3.24 -7.20
CA GLN A 120 -18.74 -4.36 -6.68
C GLN A 120 -17.35 -4.45 -7.34
N LYS A 121 -16.31 -4.73 -6.52
CA LYS A 121 -14.93 -4.88 -7.03
C LYS A 121 -14.84 -6.10 -7.96
N LEU A 122 -14.12 -5.94 -9.07
CA LEU A 122 -13.81 -7.05 -9.99
C LEU A 122 -12.80 -7.99 -9.33
N LEU A 123 -13.31 -9.09 -8.75
CA LEU A 123 -12.47 -10.12 -8.17
C LEU A 123 -11.94 -11.07 -9.23
N TYR A 124 -10.77 -11.65 -8.93
CA TYR A 124 -10.20 -12.66 -9.83
C TYR A 124 -11.06 -13.93 -9.85
N PRO A 125 -11.50 -14.43 -11.06
CA PRO A 125 -12.46 -15.54 -11.15
C PRO A 125 -11.84 -16.93 -10.85
N GLY A 126 -10.51 -17.01 -10.70
CA GLY A 126 -9.84 -18.28 -10.38
C GLY A 126 -9.36 -19.09 -11.58
N THR A 127 -9.42 -18.58 -12.79
CA THR A 127 -9.09 -19.29 -14.06
C THR A 127 -7.75 -20.04 -14.01
N CYS A 128 -6.73 -19.49 -13.36
CA CYS A 128 -5.39 -20.11 -13.31
C CYS A 128 -5.06 -20.80 -11.96
N ARG A 129 -6.01 -20.95 -11.03
CA ARG A 129 -5.75 -21.49 -9.68
C ARG A 129 -5.06 -22.86 -9.66
N ASN A 130 -5.30 -23.67 -10.69
CA ASN A 130 -4.78 -25.04 -10.79
C ASN A 130 -3.49 -25.13 -11.59
N ARG A 131 -2.92 -24.00 -12.08
CA ARG A 131 -1.65 -24.02 -12.79
C ARG A 131 -0.49 -24.30 -11.83
N SER A 132 0.41 -25.19 -12.27
CA SER A 132 1.67 -25.46 -11.59
C SER A 132 2.70 -24.36 -11.88
N PHE A 133 3.67 -24.18 -10.98
CA PHE A 133 4.84 -23.32 -11.23
C PHE A 133 5.73 -23.87 -12.36
N ASP A 134 5.71 -25.19 -12.65
CA ASP A 134 6.39 -25.77 -13.81
C ASP A 134 5.83 -25.25 -15.14
N GLU A 135 4.58 -24.77 -15.14
CA GLU A 135 3.93 -24.15 -16.30
C GLU A 135 4.12 -22.62 -16.34
N MET A 136 4.87 -22.06 -15.37
CA MET A 136 5.08 -20.63 -15.32
C MET A 136 5.94 -20.15 -16.47
N THR A 137 5.51 -19.08 -17.13
CA THR A 137 6.22 -18.45 -18.24
C THR A 137 6.64 -17.03 -17.88
N LYS A 138 7.64 -16.52 -18.62
CA LYS A 138 8.04 -15.11 -18.49
C LYS A 138 6.85 -14.20 -18.81
N GLY A 139 6.44 -13.40 -17.83
CA GLY A 139 5.29 -12.50 -17.95
C GLY A 139 4.02 -12.98 -17.25
N ASP A 140 4.08 -14.10 -16.54
CA ASP A 140 3.04 -14.46 -15.59
C ASP A 140 3.13 -13.61 -14.32
N THR A 141 1.98 -13.37 -13.68
CA THR A 141 1.90 -12.82 -12.33
C THR A 141 1.87 -13.96 -11.32
N VAL A 142 2.26 -13.72 -10.07
CA VAL A 142 2.04 -14.66 -8.97
C VAL A 142 0.90 -14.14 -8.10
N ARG A 143 -0.08 -15.01 -7.84
CA ARG A 143 -1.22 -14.69 -6.97
C ARG A 143 -1.22 -15.55 -5.72
N LEU A 144 -1.72 -14.98 -4.63
CA LEU A 144 -2.11 -15.73 -3.43
C LEU A 144 -3.38 -16.53 -3.75
N ASN A 145 -3.42 -17.81 -3.41
CA ASN A 145 -4.61 -18.64 -3.47
C ASN A 145 -5.32 -18.61 -2.12
N PHE A 146 -6.35 -17.78 -2.00
CA PHE A 146 -6.99 -17.58 -0.71
C PHE A 146 -7.69 -18.85 -0.18
N SER A 147 -8.19 -19.70 -1.06
CA SER A 147 -8.75 -20.99 -0.63
C SER A 147 -7.69 -21.90 0.01
N LYS A 148 -6.45 -21.88 -0.51
CA LYS A 148 -5.33 -22.61 0.11
C LYS A 148 -4.90 -21.98 1.44
N VAL A 149 -5.01 -20.65 1.58
CA VAL A 149 -4.75 -19.96 2.85
C VAL A 149 -5.74 -20.42 3.92
N ILE A 150 -7.03 -20.51 3.59
CA ILE A 150 -8.02 -21.08 4.52
C ILE A 150 -7.64 -22.51 4.92
N GLY A 151 -7.27 -23.34 3.95
CA GLY A 151 -6.82 -24.73 4.23
C GLY A 151 -5.55 -24.79 5.08
N TYR A 152 -4.61 -23.87 4.88
CA TYR A 152 -3.37 -23.76 5.67
C TYR A 152 -3.65 -23.51 7.14
N PHE A 153 -4.66 -22.70 7.47
CA PHE A 153 -5.11 -22.47 8.84
C PHE A 153 -6.04 -23.57 9.37
N GLY A 154 -6.28 -24.64 8.63
CA GLY A 154 -7.12 -25.77 9.08
C GLY A 154 -8.63 -25.61 8.80
N GLY A 155 -8.99 -24.71 7.90
CA GLY A 155 -10.37 -24.41 7.51
C GLY A 155 -10.93 -23.14 8.15
N LEU A 156 -12.17 -22.80 7.80
CA LEU A 156 -12.81 -21.56 8.27
C LEU A 156 -12.92 -21.48 9.80
N SER A 157 -13.22 -22.62 10.47
CA SER A 157 -13.36 -22.67 11.92
C SER A 157 -12.06 -22.50 12.70
N HIS A 158 -10.92 -22.64 12.03
CA HIS A 158 -9.59 -22.50 12.64
C HIS A 158 -8.83 -21.28 12.09
N PHE A 159 -9.50 -20.47 11.26
CA PHE A 159 -8.88 -19.25 10.75
C PHE A 159 -8.59 -18.30 11.92
N PRO A 160 -7.35 -17.79 12.06
CA PRO A 160 -6.98 -16.98 13.21
C PRO A 160 -7.74 -15.65 13.23
N THR A 161 -8.00 -15.12 14.42
CA THR A 161 -8.52 -13.76 14.58
C THR A 161 -7.40 -12.78 14.29
N LEU A 162 -7.41 -12.21 13.10
CA LEU A 162 -6.39 -11.24 12.66
C LEU A 162 -6.87 -9.82 12.96
N GLU A 163 -6.37 -9.23 14.04
CA GLU A 163 -6.75 -7.88 14.46
C GLU A 163 -5.97 -6.79 13.73
N ILE A 164 -6.68 -5.71 13.40
CA ILE A 164 -6.17 -4.45 12.88
C ILE A 164 -6.52 -3.38 13.89
N LYS A 165 -5.53 -2.81 14.56
CA LYS A 165 -5.74 -1.67 15.47
C LYS A 165 -5.63 -0.37 14.68
N GLU A 166 -6.75 0.33 14.53
CA GLU A 166 -6.86 1.57 13.77
C GLU A 166 -7.09 2.75 14.72
N LEU A 167 -6.26 3.79 14.57
CA LEU A 167 -6.32 5.02 15.37
C LEU A 167 -6.87 6.20 14.57
N GLY A 168 -6.95 6.09 13.23
CA GLY A 168 -7.48 7.15 12.37
C GLY A 168 -8.96 7.41 12.62
N GLN A 169 -9.35 8.66 12.53
CA GLN A 169 -10.66 9.12 12.96
C GLN A 169 -11.83 8.46 12.22
N SER A 170 -11.71 8.27 10.90
CA SER A 170 -12.78 7.70 10.06
C SER A 170 -13.03 6.20 10.29
N HIS A 171 -12.02 5.48 10.78
CA HIS A 171 -12.06 4.02 10.93
C HIS A 171 -11.62 3.56 12.33
N SER A 172 -11.66 4.43 13.33
CA SER A 172 -11.16 4.17 14.69
C SER A 172 -11.73 2.89 15.30
N GLY A 173 -10.85 2.07 15.90
CA GLY A 173 -11.24 0.86 16.60
C GLY A 173 -10.40 -0.36 16.24
N VAL A 174 -10.92 -1.53 16.58
CA VAL A 174 -10.32 -2.82 16.24
C VAL A 174 -11.15 -3.48 15.15
N HIS A 175 -10.52 -3.76 14.02
CA HIS A 175 -11.14 -4.47 12.90
C HIS A 175 -10.57 -5.89 12.83
N HIS A 176 -11.34 -6.81 12.26
CA HIS A 176 -10.93 -8.20 12.11
C HIS A 176 -10.91 -8.59 10.62
N VAL A 177 -9.90 -9.37 10.23
CA VAL A 177 -9.88 -9.99 8.90
C VAL A 177 -10.72 -11.27 8.99
N SER A 178 -11.99 -11.22 8.56
CA SER A 178 -12.77 -12.44 8.40
C SER A 178 -12.51 -13.09 7.04
N PRO A 179 -12.49 -14.43 6.96
CA PRO A 179 -12.31 -15.14 5.69
C PRO A 179 -13.37 -14.76 4.65
N GLU A 180 -14.61 -14.60 5.07
CA GLU A 180 -15.74 -14.25 4.18
C GLU A 180 -15.57 -12.84 3.62
N TYR A 181 -15.21 -11.89 4.48
CA TYR A 181 -14.95 -10.51 4.04
C TYR A 181 -13.78 -10.48 3.06
N PHE A 182 -12.68 -11.19 3.38
CA PHE A 182 -11.51 -11.23 2.52
C PHE A 182 -11.83 -11.84 1.16
N GLN A 183 -12.52 -12.98 1.14
CA GLN A 183 -12.92 -13.65 -0.09
C GLN A 183 -13.85 -12.79 -0.94
N GLY A 184 -14.80 -12.09 -0.33
CA GLY A 184 -15.77 -11.24 -1.01
C GLY A 184 -15.21 -9.90 -1.51
N ASN A 185 -14.10 -9.41 -0.95
CA ASN A 185 -13.55 -8.09 -1.30
C ASN A 185 -12.19 -8.13 -2.00
N PHE A 186 -11.38 -9.17 -1.82
CA PHE A 186 -10.01 -9.25 -2.32
C PHE A 186 -9.73 -10.53 -3.11
N GLY A 187 -10.24 -11.68 -2.67
CA GLY A 187 -10.00 -12.97 -3.31
C GLY A 187 -8.51 -13.28 -3.48
N ASP A 188 -8.14 -13.75 -4.67
CA ASP A 188 -6.76 -14.11 -5.01
C ASP A 188 -5.95 -12.89 -5.44
N ILE A 189 -5.31 -12.25 -4.49
CA ILE A 189 -4.52 -11.03 -4.71
C ILE A 189 -3.23 -11.27 -5.48
N VAL A 190 -2.73 -10.26 -6.18
CA VAL A 190 -1.43 -10.28 -6.86
C VAL A 190 -0.31 -10.03 -5.85
N LEU A 191 0.65 -10.96 -5.75
CA LEU A 191 1.85 -10.84 -4.92
C LEU A 191 3.08 -10.46 -5.74
N ALA A 192 3.15 -10.89 -7.01
CA ALA A 192 4.19 -10.44 -7.92
C ALA A 192 3.60 -10.09 -9.27
N ARG A 193 3.89 -8.87 -9.73
CA ARG A 193 3.51 -8.38 -11.05
C ARG A 193 4.55 -8.83 -12.08
N LYS A 194 4.11 -9.12 -13.29
CA LYS A 194 4.96 -9.55 -14.41
C LYS A 194 6.05 -8.55 -14.80
N ASP A 195 5.79 -7.27 -14.59
CA ASP A 195 6.64 -6.14 -15.01
C ASP A 195 7.60 -5.66 -13.91
N ILE A 196 7.31 -6.00 -12.64
CA ILE A 196 8.07 -5.51 -11.48
C ILE A 196 8.67 -6.66 -10.65
N GLY A 197 8.10 -7.87 -10.69
CA GLY A 197 8.55 -9.02 -9.89
C GLY A 197 8.05 -9.02 -8.44
N THR A 198 7.41 -7.94 -7.99
CA THR A 198 6.75 -7.84 -6.68
C THR A 198 5.46 -7.03 -6.77
N SER A 199 4.76 -6.87 -5.67
CA SER A 199 3.59 -6.00 -5.55
C SER A 199 3.74 -5.01 -4.40
N TYR A 200 2.96 -3.93 -4.46
CA TYR A 200 2.84 -2.98 -3.36
C TYR A 200 2.57 -3.69 -2.02
N HIS A 201 1.58 -4.60 -1.99
CA HIS A 201 1.18 -5.28 -0.76
C HIS A 201 2.30 -6.11 -0.12
N LEU A 202 3.09 -6.80 -0.94
CA LEU A 202 4.19 -7.62 -0.45
C LEU A 202 5.38 -6.75 -0.01
N ALA A 203 5.78 -5.78 -0.83
CA ALA A 203 6.95 -4.96 -0.57
C ALA A 203 6.80 -4.12 0.70
N VAL A 204 5.65 -3.44 0.89
CA VAL A 204 5.49 -2.50 2.03
C VAL A 204 5.53 -3.18 3.39
N ILE A 205 4.98 -4.38 3.54
CA ILE A 205 4.98 -5.09 4.83
C ILE A 205 6.36 -5.62 5.19
N ILE A 206 7.12 -6.06 4.19
CA ILE A 206 8.50 -6.53 4.36
C ILE A 206 9.40 -5.36 4.77
N ASP A 207 9.22 -4.21 4.13
CA ASP A 207 10.01 -3.02 4.43
C ASP A 207 9.61 -2.39 5.76
N ASP A 208 8.32 -2.34 6.10
CA ASP A 208 7.87 -1.87 7.41
C ASP A 208 8.46 -2.74 8.52
N ALA A 209 8.50 -4.07 8.34
CA ALA A 209 9.15 -4.99 9.27
C ALA A 209 10.67 -4.75 9.36
N PHE A 210 11.37 -4.61 8.23
CA PHE A 210 12.80 -4.33 8.18
C PHE A 210 13.16 -3.01 8.87
N MET A 211 12.37 -1.97 8.65
CA MET A 211 12.57 -0.65 9.25
C MET A 211 12.12 -0.58 10.72
N GLY A 212 11.52 -1.64 11.25
CA GLY A 212 10.98 -1.69 12.61
C GLY A 212 9.81 -0.73 12.83
N ILE A 213 9.01 -0.49 11.79
CA ILE A 213 7.87 0.44 11.84
C ILE A 213 6.82 -0.09 12.82
N THR A 214 6.44 0.73 13.78
CA THR A 214 5.40 0.41 14.77
C THR A 214 4.07 1.09 14.48
N ASN A 215 4.11 2.18 13.72
CA ASN A 215 2.93 2.97 13.38
C ASN A 215 2.93 3.30 11.89
N VAL A 216 1.81 3.06 11.24
CA VAL A 216 1.60 3.27 9.81
C VAL A 216 0.58 4.37 9.59
N THR A 217 1.04 5.59 9.38
CA THR A 217 0.19 6.74 9.01
C THR A 217 0.11 6.87 7.50
N ARG A 218 -1.12 6.95 6.92
CA ARG A 218 -1.36 7.07 5.48
C ARG A 218 -2.80 7.51 5.16
N GLY A 219 -3.09 7.79 3.90
CA GLY A 219 -4.45 8.18 3.47
C GLY A 219 -5.48 7.04 3.57
N GLU A 220 -6.73 7.39 3.87
CA GLU A 220 -7.84 6.44 4.03
C GLU A 220 -8.23 5.71 2.73
N ASP A 221 -7.83 6.21 1.57
CA ASP A 221 -8.07 5.58 0.27
C ASP A 221 -7.44 4.20 0.10
N ILE A 222 -6.49 3.86 0.96
CA ILE A 222 -5.85 2.54 1.00
C ILE A 222 -6.14 1.77 2.30
N PHE A 223 -7.19 2.18 3.05
CA PHE A 223 -7.61 1.48 4.26
C PHE A 223 -7.87 -0.01 4.01
N ASP A 224 -8.58 -0.35 2.95
CA ASP A 224 -8.86 -1.75 2.58
C ASP A 224 -7.58 -2.59 2.40
N SER A 225 -6.48 -1.97 1.96
CA SER A 225 -5.20 -2.68 1.83
C SER A 225 -4.66 -3.20 3.16
N THR A 226 -5.12 -2.64 4.29
CA THR A 226 -4.71 -3.06 5.62
C THR A 226 -5.10 -4.50 5.92
N PHE A 227 -6.27 -4.94 5.43
CA PHE A 227 -6.72 -6.33 5.57
C PHE A 227 -5.79 -7.31 4.84
N ILE A 228 -5.32 -6.92 3.64
CA ILE A 228 -4.35 -7.69 2.87
C ILE A 228 -3.00 -7.73 3.60
N HIS A 229 -2.54 -6.58 4.08
CA HIS A 229 -1.26 -6.47 4.78
C HIS A 229 -1.27 -7.32 6.06
N ARG A 230 -2.35 -7.26 6.85
CA ARG A 230 -2.46 -8.03 8.08
C ARG A 230 -2.42 -9.55 7.84
N LEU A 231 -3.11 -10.02 6.79
CA LEU A 231 -3.06 -11.43 6.40
C LEU A 231 -1.64 -11.86 5.98
N LEU A 232 -0.98 -11.07 5.14
CA LEU A 232 0.38 -11.39 4.68
C LEU A 232 1.40 -11.33 5.82
N GLN A 233 1.24 -10.41 6.78
CA GLN A 233 2.07 -10.36 7.99
C GLN A 233 1.92 -11.63 8.82
N GLU A 234 0.70 -12.16 8.98
CA GLU A 234 0.47 -13.43 9.66
C GLU A 234 1.18 -14.59 8.96
N LEU A 235 0.97 -14.72 7.66
CA LEU A 235 1.57 -15.80 6.85
C LEU A 235 3.10 -15.80 6.85
N LEU A 236 3.71 -14.61 6.94
CA LEU A 236 5.16 -14.43 6.91
C LEU A 236 5.79 -14.27 8.30
N GLY A 237 4.98 -14.27 9.37
CA GLY A 237 5.46 -14.06 10.74
C GLY A 237 6.10 -12.68 10.96
N LEU A 238 5.56 -11.64 10.33
CA LEU A 238 6.10 -10.29 10.42
C LEU A 238 5.46 -9.49 11.56
N PRO A 239 6.17 -8.51 12.14
CA PRO A 239 5.61 -7.60 13.14
C PRO A 239 4.36 -6.88 12.64
N ILE A 240 3.42 -6.64 13.55
CA ILE A 240 2.14 -6.00 13.24
C ILE A 240 2.18 -4.57 13.79
N PRO A 241 2.11 -3.54 12.94
CA PRO A 241 2.03 -2.15 13.38
C PRO A 241 0.61 -1.78 13.84
N THR A 242 0.48 -0.63 14.44
CA THR A 242 -0.79 0.08 14.58
C THR A 242 -0.98 0.99 13.38
N TRP A 243 -2.21 1.11 12.86
CA TRP A 243 -2.51 1.97 11.71
C TRP A 243 -3.20 3.26 12.13
N SER A 244 -3.02 4.31 11.35
CA SER A 244 -3.71 5.59 11.46
C SER A 244 -3.99 6.12 10.07
N HIS A 245 -5.22 5.91 9.59
CA HIS A 245 -5.64 6.43 8.30
C HIS A 245 -6.24 7.83 8.46
N HIS A 246 -5.68 8.78 7.73
CA HIS A 246 -6.17 10.16 7.72
C HIS A 246 -7.06 10.42 6.50
N GLY A 247 -7.95 11.39 6.61
CA GLY A 247 -8.80 11.84 5.51
C GLY A 247 -7.98 12.32 4.29
N LEU A 248 -8.66 12.45 3.17
CA LEU A 248 -8.03 12.90 1.92
C LEU A 248 -8.31 14.37 1.68
N ILE A 249 -7.28 15.12 1.30
CA ILE A 249 -7.45 16.50 0.84
C ILE A 249 -8.17 16.47 -0.51
N LYS A 250 -9.26 17.23 -0.60
CA LYS A 250 -10.12 17.36 -1.78
C LYS A 250 -9.97 18.76 -2.37
N ASP A 251 -10.22 18.89 -3.66
CA ASP A 251 -10.35 20.17 -4.33
C ASP A 251 -11.73 20.82 -4.05
N GLU A 252 -11.97 22.01 -4.61
CA GLU A 252 -13.23 22.75 -4.46
C GLU A 252 -14.43 21.99 -5.04
N ASP A 253 -14.21 21.07 -5.96
CA ASP A 253 -15.23 20.18 -6.54
C ASP A 253 -15.47 18.92 -5.69
N GLY A 254 -14.79 18.76 -4.55
CA GLY A 254 -14.86 17.58 -3.69
C GLY A 254 -14.09 16.37 -4.23
N LYS A 255 -13.30 16.54 -5.29
CA LYS A 255 -12.47 15.49 -5.86
C LYS A 255 -11.13 15.43 -5.13
N ARG A 256 -10.61 14.21 -4.94
CA ARG A 256 -9.28 13.99 -4.38
C ARG A 256 -8.22 14.71 -5.19
N LEU A 257 -7.34 15.45 -4.51
CA LEU A 257 -6.14 16.00 -5.13
C LEU A 257 -5.27 14.86 -5.69
N ALA A 258 -5.10 14.84 -7.01
CA ALA A 258 -4.32 13.83 -7.68
C ALA A 258 -3.02 14.44 -8.22
N LYS A 259 -1.97 13.61 -8.36
CA LYS A 259 -0.66 14.01 -8.97
C LYS A 259 -0.79 14.66 -10.36
N ARG A 260 -1.97 14.59 -10.98
CA ARG A 260 -2.25 15.19 -12.30
C ARG A 260 -2.79 16.62 -12.24
N SER A 261 -3.02 17.17 -11.03
CA SER A 261 -3.44 18.56 -10.85
C SER A 261 -2.20 19.42 -10.56
N PRO A 262 -1.54 20.02 -11.58
CA PRO A 262 -0.27 20.75 -11.41
C PRO A 262 -0.39 21.93 -10.43
N SER A 263 -1.58 22.52 -10.32
CA SER A 263 -1.87 23.69 -9.49
C SER A 263 -1.64 23.50 -7.99
N PHE A 264 -1.67 22.26 -7.49
CA PHE A 264 -1.57 21.96 -6.06
C PHE A 264 -0.27 21.24 -5.67
N THR A 265 0.75 21.24 -6.54
CA THR A 265 2.08 20.77 -6.14
C THR A 265 2.72 21.77 -5.19
N LEU A 266 3.52 21.29 -4.22
CA LEU A 266 4.19 22.15 -3.27
C LEU A 266 5.07 23.19 -3.97
N ARG A 267 5.77 22.79 -5.03
CA ARG A 267 6.63 23.68 -5.82
C ARG A 267 5.85 24.82 -6.46
N ASN A 268 4.68 24.50 -7.04
CA ASN A 268 3.84 25.53 -7.65
C ASN A 268 3.28 26.50 -6.60
N LEU A 269 2.94 26.03 -5.39
CA LEU A 269 2.52 26.90 -4.30
C LEU A 269 3.65 27.84 -3.86
N TRP A 270 4.88 27.33 -3.73
CA TRP A 270 6.04 28.16 -3.43
C TRP A 270 6.35 29.17 -4.55
N ASP A 271 6.20 28.77 -5.83
CA ASP A 271 6.39 29.66 -6.99
C ASP A 271 5.32 30.77 -7.02
N GLN A 272 4.13 30.53 -6.46
CA GLN A 272 3.08 31.52 -6.27
C GLN A 272 3.32 32.42 -5.05
N GLY A 273 4.39 32.21 -4.28
CA GLY A 273 4.78 33.03 -3.15
C GLY A 273 4.28 32.59 -1.79
N PHE A 274 3.58 31.42 -1.70
CA PHE A 274 3.17 30.89 -0.39
C PHE A 274 4.39 30.48 0.44
N THR A 275 4.36 30.79 1.74
CA THR A 275 5.36 30.32 2.69
C THR A 275 5.12 28.86 3.08
N SER A 276 6.14 28.22 3.68
CA SER A 276 5.96 26.85 4.19
C SER A 276 4.91 26.77 5.30
N GLU A 277 4.82 27.78 6.15
CA GLU A 277 3.81 27.88 7.21
C GLU A 277 2.39 27.98 6.64
N GLU A 278 2.19 28.76 5.59
CA GLU A 278 0.91 28.87 4.90
C GLU A 278 0.50 27.55 4.25
N ILE A 279 1.44 26.87 3.58
CA ILE A 279 1.20 25.56 2.97
C ILE A 279 0.84 24.51 4.03
N ILE A 280 1.54 24.50 5.17
CA ILE A 280 1.23 23.64 6.31
C ILE A 280 -0.18 23.94 6.83
N SER A 281 -0.51 25.22 7.02
CA SER A 281 -1.84 25.63 7.45
C SER A 281 -2.95 25.24 6.47
N MET A 282 -2.68 25.34 5.16
CA MET A 282 -3.62 24.90 4.11
C MET A 282 -3.85 23.39 4.19
N ALA A 283 -2.78 22.60 4.35
CA ALA A 283 -2.89 21.16 4.47
C ALA A 283 -3.68 20.73 5.72
N ASP A 284 -3.48 21.40 6.86
CA ASP A 284 -4.18 21.11 8.11
C ASP A 284 -5.68 21.51 8.06
N LYS A 285 -6.02 22.62 7.41
CA LYS A 285 -7.42 23.15 7.35
C LYS A 285 -8.35 22.36 6.43
N GLN A 286 -7.85 21.69 5.42
CA GLN A 286 -8.71 20.98 4.46
C GLN A 286 -9.27 19.65 5.00
N LEU A 287 -8.96 19.30 6.24
CA LEU A 287 -9.43 18.07 6.90
C LEU A 287 -10.28 18.36 8.14
N CYS A 288 -10.48 19.61 8.49
CA CYS A 288 -11.49 20.07 9.43
C CYS A 288 -12.78 20.40 8.69
#